data_bbe0c46791601b477804e1c73a10e79e
#
_entry.id   bbe0c46791601b477804e1c73a10e79e
#
_cell.length_a   1.000
_cell.length_b   1.000
_cell.length_c   1.000
_cell.angle_alpha   90.00
_cell.angle_beta   90.00
_cell.angle_gamma   90.00
#
_symmetry.space_group_name_H-M   'P 1'
#
loop_
_entity.id
_entity.type
_entity.pdbx_description
1 polymer ?
#
loop_
_entity_poly.entity_id
_entity_poly.type
_entity_poly.pdbx_seq_one_letter_code
_entity_poly.pdbx_strand_id
1 'polypeptide(L)'
;MRHLLFAAVLGVSALPAVACRMTMALEQWPPYVYRDAQDRYTGLDLDLLKAIFKQARCTLVTLPELPTARRQLLFQKGGLDLMLAASETPERQSYARFSIPYRDEAVGLFSKSGAPASQRQIASFAQLARGNSTLLAPKVGWYGAQYAAARPVLEKAGRLNAFGSFQQGVRMLDAGRADLLLGDVLAVRHEARLQGVALNALPFLALRAPVHLMLNARTTSAADLARLNAAITHLEQRGVLAAIRNSYEAP
;
A
#
# COMPACT_ATOMS: atom_id res chain seq x y z
N MET A 1 58.68 50.52 -2.14
CA MET A 1 58.20 49.25 -1.48
C MET A 1 56.77 48.99 -1.92
N ARG A 2 56.56 48.02 -2.85
CA ARG A 2 55.22 47.65 -3.38
C ARG A 2 54.77 46.34 -2.68
N HIS A 3 53.73 46.42 -1.81
CA HIS A 3 53.14 45.26 -1.18
C HIS A 3 52.19 44.60 -2.16
N LEU A 4 52.53 43.42 -2.63
CA LEU A 4 51.64 42.50 -3.37
C LEU A 4 50.77 41.75 -2.36
N LEU A 5 49.46 42.06 -2.35
CA LEU A 5 48.46 41.29 -1.64
C LEU A 5 48.06 40.06 -2.49
N PHE A 6 48.42 38.85 -2.03
CA PHE A 6 47.95 37.59 -2.59
C PHE A 6 46.55 37.30 -2.05
N ALA A 7 45.54 37.42 -2.88
CA ALA A 7 44.16 36.95 -2.55
C ALA A 7 44.09 35.44 -2.79
N ALA A 8 44.00 34.66 -1.73
CA ALA A 8 43.74 33.23 -1.81
C ALA A 8 42.27 33.00 -2.13
N VAL A 9 41.95 32.53 -3.34
CA VAL A 9 40.62 32.10 -3.73
C VAL A 9 40.41 30.69 -3.18
N LEU A 10 39.63 30.57 -2.11
CA LEU A 10 39.13 29.28 -1.59
C LEU A 10 38.10 28.71 -2.57
N GLY A 11 38.50 27.79 -3.42
CA GLY A 11 37.64 27.03 -4.28
C GLY A 11 36.78 26.09 -3.44
N VAL A 12 35.47 26.39 -3.28
CA VAL A 12 34.48 25.48 -2.69
C VAL A 12 34.24 24.36 -3.70
N SER A 13 34.86 23.21 -3.50
CA SER A 13 34.60 21.99 -4.27
C SER A 13 33.18 21.52 -3.95
N ALA A 14 32.23 21.81 -4.84
CA ALA A 14 30.89 21.22 -4.76
C ALA A 14 31.01 19.68 -4.99
N LEU A 15 30.88 18.90 -3.92
CA LEU A 15 30.75 17.45 -4.03
C LEU A 15 29.55 17.16 -4.92
N PRO A 16 29.64 16.24 -5.91
CA PRO A 16 28.50 15.85 -6.72
C PRO A 16 27.42 15.28 -5.78
N ALA A 17 26.28 15.94 -5.74
CA ALA A 17 25.14 15.41 -5.02
C ALA A 17 24.78 14.06 -5.66
N VAL A 18 24.97 12.96 -4.92
CA VAL A 18 24.53 11.64 -5.36
C VAL A 18 23.05 11.74 -5.72
N ALA A 19 22.75 11.51 -7.00
CA ALA A 19 21.38 11.64 -7.50
C ALA A 19 20.52 10.59 -6.83
N CYS A 20 19.51 11.01 -6.05
CA CYS A 20 18.51 10.13 -5.48
C CYS A 20 17.74 9.48 -6.63
N ARG A 21 17.98 8.18 -6.85
CA ARG A 21 17.33 7.37 -7.87
C ARG A 21 16.90 6.04 -7.25
N MET A 22 15.65 5.68 -7.45
CA MET A 22 15.08 4.45 -6.88
C MET A 22 14.28 3.68 -7.92
N THR A 23 14.42 2.36 -7.88
CA THR A 23 13.75 1.41 -8.76
C THR A 23 12.64 0.69 -8.01
N MET A 24 11.43 0.63 -8.60
CA MET A 24 10.31 -0.17 -8.14
C MET A 24 9.73 -0.99 -9.29
N ALA A 25 9.15 -2.14 -9.00
CA ALA A 25 8.31 -2.86 -9.95
C ALA A 25 6.85 -2.45 -9.79
N LEU A 26 6.17 -2.28 -10.91
CA LEU A 26 4.73 -2.00 -10.95
C LEU A 26 3.91 -3.22 -10.52
N GLU A 27 2.66 -2.98 -10.18
CA GLU A 27 1.71 -4.01 -9.74
C GLU A 27 0.31 -3.69 -10.26
N GLN A 28 -0.57 -4.69 -10.18
CA GLN A 28 -1.99 -4.51 -10.47
C GLN A 28 -2.78 -4.58 -9.16
N TRP A 29 -3.05 -3.40 -8.59
CA TRP A 29 -3.79 -3.23 -7.35
C TRP A 29 -4.66 -1.97 -7.40
N PRO A 30 -5.77 -2.01 -8.18
CA PRO A 30 -6.66 -0.86 -8.28
C PRO A 30 -7.38 -0.58 -6.94
N PRO A 31 -7.62 0.69 -6.62
CA PRO A 31 -7.32 1.90 -7.38
C PRO A 31 -5.94 2.52 -7.04
N TYR A 32 -5.04 1.80 -6.40
CA TYR A 32 -3.74 2.30 -5.92
C TYR A 32 -2.67 2.34 -7.02
N VAL A 33 -2.48 1.22 -7.72
CA VAL A 33 -1.60 1.08 -8.89
C VAL A 33 -2.29 0.16 -9.87
N TYR A 34 -2.58 0.63 -11.08
CA TYR A 34 -3.26 -0.17 -12.10
C TYR A 34 -3.10 0.43 -13.49
N ARG A 35 -3.47 -0.34 -14.53
CA ARG A 35 -3.55 0.16 -15.91
C ARG A 35 -4.90 0.76 -16.18
N ASP A 36 -4.91 1.99 -16.73
CA ASP A 36 -6.13 2.63 -17.22
C ASP A 36 -6.60 2.03 -18.57
N ALA A 37 -7.71 2.53 -19.10
CA ALA A 37 -8.25 2.11 -20.38
C ALA A 37 -7.32 2.40 -21.58
N GLN A 38 -6.32 3.24 -21.40
CA GLN A 38 -5.28 3.56 -22.38
C GLN A 38 -3.97 2.80 -22.15
N ASP A 39 -4.01 1.73 -21.33
CA ASP A 39 -2.86 0.90 -20.96
C ASP A 39 -1.72 1.65 -20.23
N ARG A 40 -2.03 2.80 -19.59
CA ARG A 40 -1.06 3.59 -18.82
C ARG A 40 -1.19 3.27 -17.33
N TYR A 41 -0.08 3.17 -16.65
CA TYR A 41 -0.10 3.03 -15.20
C TYR A 41 -0.51 4.32 -14.50
N THR A 42 -1.51 4.20 -13.65
CA THR A 42 -2.11 5.26 -12.83
C THR A 42 -2.50 4.72 -11.45
N GLY A 43 -3.11 5.55 -10.62
CA GLY A 43 -3.67 5.19 -9.34
C GLY A 43 -3.14 6.03 -8.18
N LEU A 44 -3.86 5.96 -7.06
CA LEU A 44 -3.63 6.78 -5.88
C LEU A 44 -2.17 6.75 -5.42
N ASP A 45 -1.59 5.56 -5.23
CA ASP A 45 -0.22 5.44 -4.73
C ASP A 45 0.81 5.94 -5.75
N LEU A 46 0.56 5.77 -7.05
CA LEU A 46 1.45 6.31 -8.07
C LEU A 46 1.40 7.84 -8.12
N ASP A 47 0.24 8.45 -7.95
CA ASP A 47 0.12 9.90 -8.00
C ASP A 47 0.71 10.55 -6.75
N LEU A 48 0.51 9.94 -5.55
CA LEU A 48 1.20 10.34 -4.33
C LEU A 48 2.73 10.21 -4.49
N LEU A 49 3.20 9.07 -5.01
CA LEU A 49 4.62 8.81 -5.21
C LEU A 49 5.25 9.80 -6.19
N LYS A 50 4.60 10.09 -7.34
CA LYS A 50 5.08 11.07 -8.31
C LYS A 50 5.23 12.46 -7.67
N ALA A 51 4.25 12.89 -6.85
CA ALA A 51 4.31 14.16 -6.14
C ALA A 51 5.48 14.19 -5.14
N ILE A 52 5.64 13.13 -4.33
CA ILE A 52 6.71 12.99 -3.34
C ILE A 52 8.08 13.00 -4.00
N PHE A 53 8.29 12.21 -5.06
CA PHE A 53 9.58 12.13 -5.76
C PHE A 53 9.94 13.43 -6.46
N LYS A 54 8.97 14.12 -7.07
CA LYS A 54 9.16 15.45 -7.66
C LYS A 54 9.61 16.45 -6.60
N GLN A 55 8.96 16.50 -5.44
CA GLN A 55 9.31 17.40 -4.33
C GLN A 55 10.69 17.05 -3.74
N ALA A 56 11.01 15.77 -3.59
CA ALA A 56 12.30 15.28 -3.09
C ALA A 56 13.45 15.48 -4.09
N ARG A 57 13.17 15.86 -5.35
CA ARG A 57 14.13 15.88 -6.47
C ARG A 57 14.81 14.50 -6.66
N CYS A 58 14.04 13.44 -6.50
CA CYS A 58 14.44 12.05 -6.72
C CYS A 58 13.93 11.54 -8.07
N THR A 59 14.65 10.62 -8.69
CA THR A 59 14.23 9.94 -9.92
C THR A 59 13.60 8.59 -9.58
N LEU A 60 12.37 8.38 -9.99
CA LEU A 60 11.70 7.07 -9.91
C LEU A 60 11.91 6.30 -11.21
N VAL A 61 12.40 5.06 -11.09
CA VAL A 61 12.50 4.12 -12.21
C VAL A 61 11.50 3.00 -12.00
N THR A 62 10.59 2.82 -12.92
CA THR A 62 9.59 1.75 -12.86
C THR A 62 9.99 0.58 -13.74
N LEU A 63 9.99 -0.62 -13.17
CA LEU A 63 10.11 -1.88 -13.91
C LEU A 63 8.71 -2.41 -14.28
N PRO A 64 8.63 -3.32 -15.25
CA PRO A 64 7.38 -3.99 -15.60
C PRO A 64 6.69 -4.61 -14.38
N GLU A 65 5.41 -4.88 -14.53
CA GLU A 65 4.59 -5.54 -13.51
C GLU A 65 5.17 -6.88 -13.06
N LEU A 66 5.20 -7.09 -11.76
CA LEU A 66 5.60 -8.36 -11.15
C LEU A 66 4.54 -8.84 -10.16
N PRO A 67 4.27 -10.16 -10.10
CA PRO A 67 3.46 -10.75 -9.04
C PRO A 67 4.00 -10.41 -7.65
N THR A 68 3.11 -10.22 -6.67
CA THR A 68 3.46 -9.76 -5.32
C THR A 68 4.59 -10.57 -4.67
N ALA A 69 4.52 -11.91 -4.72
CA ALA A 69 5.55 -12.77 -4.12
C ALA A 69 6.94 -12.57 -4.77
N ARG A 70 6.99 -12.44 -6.11
CA ARG A 70 8.23 -12.18 -6.84
C ARG A 70 8.78 -10.80 -6.55
N ARG A 71 7.92 -9.80 -6.45
CA ARG A 71 8.29 -8.43 -6.10
C ARG A 71 8.90 -8.34 -4.70
N GLN A 72 8.29 -9.00 -3.70
CA GLN A 72 8.82 -9.09 -2.34
C GLN A 72 10.19 -9.78 -2.30
N LEU A 73 10.34 -10.90 -2.97
CA LEU A 73 11.62 -11.63 -3.03
C LEU A 73 12.71 -10.77 -3.70
N LEU A 74 12.37 -10.10 -4.81
CA LEU A 74 13.32 -9.25 -5.53
C LEU A 74 13.74 -8.05 -4.67
N PHE A 75 12.79 -7.44 -3.95
CA PHE A 75 13.09 -6.38 -3.00
C PHE A 75 14.03 -6.87 -1.87
N GLN A 76 13.74 -7.99 -1.21
CA GLN A 76 14.61 -8.54 -0.16
C GLN A 76 16.04 -8.84 -0.64
N LYS A 77 16.19 -9.24 -1.92
CA LYS A 77 17.50 -9.48 -2.56
C LYS A 77 18.22 -8.22 -3.03
N GLY A 78 17.61 -7.03 -2.92
CA GLY A 78 18.20 -5.78 -3.37
C GLY A 78 18.03 -5.50 -4.87
N GLY A 79 17.15 -6.21 -5.56
CA GLY A 79 16.82 -5.96 -6.96
C GLY A 79 15.77 -4.86 -7.15
N LEU A 80 15.15 -4.40 -6.07
CA LEU A 80 14.27 -3.23 -6.02
C LEU A 80 14.67 -2.36 -4.83
N ASP A 81 14.55 -1.04 -5.00
CA ASP A 81 14.88 -0.05 -3.98
C ASP A 81 13.67 0.34 -3.15
N LEU A 82 12.46 0.24 -3.73
CA LEU A 82 11.23 0.79 -3.18
C LEU A 82 10.06 -0.16 -3.35
N MET A 83 9.22 -0.25 -2.29
CA MET A 83 7.86 -0.80 -2.33
C MET A 83 6.86 0.17 -1.70
N LEU A 84 5.64 0.15 -2.20
CA LEU A 84 4.53 1.00 -1.76
C LEU A 84 3.70 0.32 -0.67
N ALA A 85 2.87 1.10 0.02
CA ALA A 85 1.81 0.66 0.92
C ALA A 85 2.27 -0.39 1.95
N ALA A 86 3.46 -0.21 2.49
CA ALA A 86 4.03 -1.19 3.40
C ALA A 86 3.65 -0.87 4.85
N SER A 87 3.09 -1.86 5.54
CA SER A 87 3.02 -1.85 7.00
C SER A 87 4.42 -2.07 7.58
N GLU A 88 4.79 -1.27 8.57
CA GLU A 88 6.03 -1.45 9.30
C GLU A 88 5.90 -2.62 10.29
N THR A 89 6.78 -3.62 10.15
CA THR A 89 6.81 -4.79 11.04
C THR A 89 8.25 -5.07 11.48
N PRO A 90 8.47 -5.70 12.65
CA PRO A 90 9.82 -6.06 13.11
C PRO A 90 10.60 -6.90 12.10
N GLU A 91 9.95 -7.84 11.44
CA GLU A 91 10.56 -8.66 10.38
C GLU A 91 11.09 -7.78 9.24
N ARG A 92 10.27 -6.86 8.74
CA ARG A 92 10.64 -5.97 7.62
C ARG A 92 11.72 -4.97 7.97
N GLN A 93 11.74 -4.49 9.22
CA GLN A 93 12.79 -3.58 9.72
C GLN A 93 14.20 -4.18 9.65
N SER A 94 14.34 -5.51 9.62
CA SER A 94 15.63 -6.17 9.47
C SER A 94 16.31 -5.94 8.12
N TYR A 95 15.54 -5.63 7.05
CA TYR A 95 16.05 -5.44 5.69
C TYR A 95 15.56 -4.16 5.00
N ALA A 96 14.70 -3.39 5.66
CA ALA A 96 14.13 -2.18 5.09
C ALA A 96 14.11 -1.01 6.06
N ARG A 97 14.05 0.21 5.50
CA ARG A 97 13.73 1.46 6.19
C ARG A 97 12.35 1.92 5.77
N PHE A 98 11.64 2.60 6.66
CA PHE A 98 10.29 3.08 6.40
C PHE A 98 10.25 4.61 6.42
N SER A 99 9.55 5.20 5.47
CA SER A 99 9.26 6.63 5.50
C SER A 99 8.30 6.94 6.66
N ILE A 100 8.10 8.22 6.96
CA ILE A 100 6.87 8.64 7.65
C ILE A 100 5.66 8.22 6.80
N PRO A 101 4.46 8.05 7.41
CA PRO A 101 3.26 7.67 6.65
C PRO A 101 2.96 8.66 5.52
N TYR A 102 2.49 8.14 4.37
CA TYR A 102 2.02 8.99 3.27
C TYR A 102 0.50 8.85 3.00
N ARG A 103 -0.14 7.84 3.59
CA ARG A 103 -1.59 7.67 3.70
C ARG A 103 -1.95 6.64 4.76
N ASP A 104 -3.22 6.52 5.07
CA ASP A 104 -3.78 5.42 5.84
C ASP A 104 -4.31 4.32 4.94
N GLU A 105 -4.37 3.10 5.46
CA GLU A 105 -5.06 1.95 4.92
C GLU A 105 -6.18 1.54 5.87
N ALA A 106 -7.33 1.19 5.33
CA ALA A 106 -8.44 0.63 6.08
C ALA A 106 -8.82 -0.73 5.51
N VAL A 107 -8.80 -1.76 6.34
CA VAL A 107 -9.25 -3.12 5.99
C VAL A 107 -10.57 -3.39 6.68
N GLY A 108 -11.55 -3.82 5.91
CA GLY A 108 -12.89 -4.13 6.41
C GLY A 108 -13.38 -5.50 5.97
N LEU A 109 -14.52 -5.89 6.51
CA LEU A 109 -15.30 -7.02 6.02
C LEU A 109 -16.53 -6.52 5.27
N PHE A 110 -16.91 -7.27 4.25
CA PHE A 110 -18.03 -6.95 3.40
C PHE A 110 -18.93 -8.19 3.24
N SER A 111 -20.23 -7.96 3.21
CA SER A 111 -21.23 -8.95 2.79
C SER A 111 -21.89 -8.49 1.50
N LYS A 112 -22.50 -9.39 0.76
CA LYS A 112 -23.37 -9.04 -0.36
C LYS A 112 -24.58 -8.23 0.14
N SER A 113 -25.05 -7.29 -0.66
CA SER A 113 -26.31 -6.59 -0.37
C SER A 113 -27.45 -7.61 -0.30
N GLY A 114 -28.33 -7.49 0.70
CA GLY A 114 -29.37 -8.46 0.97
C GLY A 114 -28.95 -9.70 1.79
N ALA A 115 -27.69 -9.79 2.21
CA ALA A 115 -27.25 -10.84 3.13
C ALA A 115 -28.07 -10.85 4.44
N PRO A 116 -28.25 -12.03 5.11
CA PRO A 116 -28.95 -12.11 6.38
C PRO A 116 -28.37 -11.19 7.47
N ALA A 117 -29.21 -10.74 8.40
CA ALA A 117 -28.79 -9.88 9.49
C ALA A 117 -27.67 -10.51 10.34
N SER A 118 -27.70 -11.83 10.52
CA SER A 118 -26.66 -12.59 11.23
C SER A 118 -25.25 -12.44 10.62
N GLN A 119 -25.14 -12.24 9.32
CA GLN A 119 -23.87 -11.96 8.64
C GLN A 119 -23.50 -10.48 8.75
N ARG A 120 -24.48 -9.58 8.52
CA ARG A 120 -24.26 -8.13 8.51
C ARG A 120 -23.93 -7.53 9.87
N GLN A 121 -24.32 -8.21 10.96
CA GLN A 121 -24.12 -7.75 12.35
C GLN A 121 -22.87 -8.33 13.01
N ILE A 122 -22.04 -9.11 12.28
CA ILE A 122 -20.74 -9.55 12.81
C ILE A 122 -19.87 -8.33 13.10
N ALA A 123 -19.49 -8.17 14.36
CA ALA A 123 -18.79 -6.99 14.87
C ALA A 123 -17.34 -7.28 15.32
N SER A 124 -16.86 -8.52 15.15
CA SER A 124 -15.47 -8.88 15.47
C SER A 124 -15.05 -10.21 14.82
N PHE A 125 -13.76 -10.43 14.68
CA PHE A 125 -13.22 -11.74 14.27
C PHE A 125 -13.49 -12.84 15.29
N ALA A 126 -13.53 -12.52 16.57
CA ALA A 126 -13.90 -13.50 17.60
C ALA A 126 -15.34 -14.00 17.44
N GLN A 127 -16.27 -13.12 17.06
CA GLN A 127 -17.64 -13.50 16.73
C GLN A 127 -17.69 -14.33 15.44
N LEU A 128 -16.97 -13.92 14.40
CA LEU A 128 -16.86 -14.68 13.15
C LEU A 128 -16.29 -16.09 13.40
N ALA A 129 -15.24 -16.21 14.21
CA ALA A 129 -14.62 -17.51 14.51
C ALA A 129 -15.56 -18.49 15.23
N ARG A 130 -16.43 -17.99 16.13
CA ARG A 130 -17.44 -18.80 16.84
C ARG A 130 -18.68 -19.11 16.03
N GLY A 131 -18.97 -18.34 14.98
CA GLY A 131 -20.13 -18.54 14.11
C GLY A 131 -19.91 -19.59 13.03
N ASN A 132 -20.78 -19.58 12.01
CA ASN A 132 -20.72 -20.51 10.88
C ASN A 132 -20.40 -19.82 9.53
N SER A 133 -20.30 -18.49 9.51
CA SER A 133 -20.04 -17.75 8.28
C SER A 133 -18.67 -18.08 7.69
N THR A 134 -18.64 -18.19 6.37
CA THR A 134 -17.46 -18.41 5.57
C THR A 134 -16.83 -17.08 5.15
N LEU A 135 -15.50 -17.05 4.98
CA LEU A 135 -14.73 -15.86 4.68
C LEU A 135 -13.89 -16.06 3.43
N LEU A 136 -13.96 -15.09 2.51
CA LEU A 136 -12.96 -14.86 1.47
C LEU A 136 -11.88 -13.93 2.00
N ALA A 137 -10.61 -14.32 1.86
CA ALA A 137 -9.48 -13.47 2.24
C ALA A 137 -8.34 -13.52 1.19
N PRO A 138 -7.53 -12.47 1.08
CA PRO A 138 -6.37 -12.48 0.19
C PRO A 138 -5.35 -13.55 0.61
N LYS A 139 -4.69 -14.17 -0.37
CA LYS A 139 -3.67 -15.22 -0.14
C LYS A 139 -2.46 -14.70 0.63
N VAL A 140 -2.07 -13.45 0.40
CA VAL A 140 -0.88 -12.81 0.96
C VAL A 140 -1.22 -11.42 1.48
N GLY A 141 -0.46 -10.93 2.46
CA GLY A 141 -0.60 -9.61 3.04
C GLY A 141 -0.84 -9.67 4.56
N TRP A 142 -0.72 -8.50 5.18
CA TRP A 142 -1.02 -8.29 6.59
C TRP A 142 -2.37 -7.57 6.72
N TYR A 143 -3.33 -8.17 7.41
CA TYR A 143 -4.70 -7.67 7.56
C TYR A 143 -5.09 -7.50 9.03
N GLY A 144 -4.12 -7.23 9.90
CA GLY A 144 -4.29 -6.96 11.31
C GLY A 144 -4.17 -8.19 12.22
N ALA A 145 -3.81 -7.93 13.49
CA ALA A 145 -3.57 -8.97 14.49
C ALA A 145 -4.82 -9.81 14.79
N GLN A 146 -5.99 -9.20 14.80
CA GLN A 146 -7.25 -9.93 15.06
C GLN A 146 -7.57 -10.95 13.96
N TYR A 147 -7.35 -10.59 12.70
CA TYR A 147 -7.48 -11.55 11.59
C TYR A 147 -6.41 -12.64 11.68
N ALA A 148 -5.16 -12.29 11.95
CA ALA A 148 -4.09 -13.26 12.09
C ALA A 148 -4.38 -14.31 13.18
N ALA A 149 -4.99 -13.90 14.29
CA ALA A 149 -5.42 -14.80 15.36
C ALA A 149 -6.63 -15.69 14.97
N ALA A 150 -7.57 -15.15 14.20
CA ALA A 150 -8.77 -15.89 13.78
C ALA A 150 -8.51 -16.84 12.60
N ARG A 151 -7.54 -16.54 11.75
CA ARG A 151 -7.24 -17.27 10.52
C ARG A 151 -7.08 -18.78 10.73
N PRO A 152 -6.24 -19.29 11.67
CA PRO A 152 -6.06 -20.72 11.87
C PRO A 152 -7.37 -21.44 12.26
N VAL A 153 -8.24 -20.77 13.03
CA VAL A 153 -9.54 -21.32 13.45
C VAL A 153 -10.46 -21.48 12.23
N LEU A 154 -10.51 -20.46 11.37
CA LEU A 154 -11.32 -20.49 10.14
C LEU A 154 -10.79 -21.52 9.13
N GLU A 155 -9.47 -21.63 8.97
CA GLU A 155 -8.82 -22.62 8.11
C GLU A 155 -9.13 -24.06 8.59
N LYS A 156 -8.94 -24.34 9.88
CA LYS A 156 -9.24 -25.66 10.48
C LYS A 156 -10.72 -26.05 10.32
N ALA A 157 -11.62 -25.08 10.37
CA ALA A 157 -13.05 -25.28 10.18
C ALA A 157 -13.48 -25.36 8.70
N GLY A 158 -12.57 -25.26 7.74
CA GLY A 158 -12.89 -25.22 6.30
C GLY A 158 -13.71 -24.01 5.87
N ARG A 159 -13.65 -22.91 6.64
CA ARG A 159 -14.45 -21.70 6.42
C ARG A 159 -13.67 -20.53 5.83
N LEU A 160 -12.42 -20.75 5.45
CA LEU A 160 -11.57 -19.73 4.81
C LEU A 160 -11.27 -20.12 3.37
N ASN A 161 -11.67 -19.27 2.43
CA ASN A 161 -11.36 -19.40 1.01
C ASN A 161 -10.41 -18.26 0.60
N ALA A 162 -9.34 -18.59 -0.10
CA ALA A 162 -8.34 -17.60 -0.52
C ALA A 162 -8.57 -17.12 -1.96
N PHE A 163 -8.29 -15.83 -2.21
CA PHE A 163 -8.30 -15.24 -3.55
C PHE A 163 -6.98 -14.53 -3.87
N GLY A 164 -6.70 -14.37 -5.18
CA GLY A 164 -5.46 -13.76 -5.66
C GLY A 164 -5.54 -12.26 -5.97
N SER A 165 -6.74 -11.75 -6.29
CA SER A 165 -6.99 -10.33 -6.56
C SER A 165 -8.36 -9.91 -6.02
N PHE A 166 -8.55 -8.63 -5.69
CA PHE A 166 -9.86 -8.13 -5.24
C PHE A 166 -10.93 -8.27 -6.31
N GLN A 167 -10.58 -8.18 -7.59
CA GLN A 167 -11.47 -8.50 -8.70
C GLN A 167 -12.01 -9.94 -8.58
N GLN A 168 -11.14 -10.91 -8.33
CA GLN A 168 -11.54 -12.30 -8.11
C GLN A 168 -12.39 -12.44 -6.85
N GLY A 169 -11.97 -11.80 -5.74
CA GLY A 169 -12.66 -11.86 -4.45
C GLY A 169 -14.11 -11.38 -4.55
N VAL A 170 -14.34 -10.22 -5.20
CA VAL A 170 -15.69 -9.65 -5.40
C VAL A 170 -16.55 -10.59 -6.26
N ARG A 171 -16.01 -11.14 -7.35
CA ARG A 171 -16.75 -12.14 -8.16
C ARG A 171 -17.11 -13.40 -7.38
N MET A 172 -16.18 -13.88 -6.55
CA MET A 172 -16.44 -15.06 -5.70
C MET A 172 -17.53 -14.79 -4.67
N LEU A 173 -17.53 -13.60 -4.04
CA LEU A 173 -18.58 -13.21 -3.10
C LEU A 173 -19.92 -13.07 -3.81
N ASP A 174 -19.96 -12.42 -4.98
CA ASP A 174 -21.19 -12.28 -5.77
C ASP A 174 -21.77 -13.64 -6.20
N ALA A 175 -20.90 -14.58 -6.56
CA ALA A 175 -21.27 -15.96 -6.90
C ALA A 175 -21.62 -16.83 -5.67
N GLY A 176 -21.68 -16.28 -4.44
CA GLY A 176 -22.04 -17.01 -3.23
C GLY A 176 -21.00 -18.05 -2.78
N ARG A 177 -19.72 -17.87 -3.14
CA ARG A 177 -18.64 -18.79 -2.74
C ARG A 177 -18.23 -18.63 -1.27
N ALA A 178 -18.67 -17.58 -0.62
CA ALA A 178 -18.58 -17.34 0.82
C ALA A 178 -19.58 -16.25 1.23
N ASP A 179 -19.78 -16.11 2.54
CA ASP A 179 -20.69 -15.13 3.13
C ASP A 179 -20.07 -13.74 3.24
N LEU A 180 -18.76 -13.69 3.45
CA LEU A 180 -18.01 -12.46 3.74
C LEU A 180 -16.74 -12.37 2.90
N LEU A 181 -16.29 -11.13 2.64
CA LEU A 181 -15.03 -10.77 2.00
C LEU A 181 -14.23 -9.86 2.92
N LEU A 182 -12.99 -10.23 3.22
CA LEU A 182 -11.99 -9.38 3.88
C LEU A 182 -11.15 -8.66 2.83
N GLY A 183 -10.99 -7.35 2.98
CA GLY A 183 -10.08 -6.62 2.10
C GLY A 183 -9.94 -5.15 2.42
N ASP A 184 -9.01 -4.53 1.74
CA ASP A 184 -8.87 -3.08 1.72
C ASP A 184 -10.16 -2.42 1.25
N VAL A 185 -10.63 -1.42 2.03
CA VAL A 185 -11.95 -0.82 1.82
C VAL A 185 -12.07 -0.14 0.47
N LEU A 186 -11.03 0.59 0.05
CA LEU A 186 -11.03 1.32 -1.20
C LEU A 186 -10.97 0.36 -2.40
N ALA A 187 -10.10 -0.66 -2.34
CA ALA A 187 -9.95 -1.65 -3.39
C ALA A 187 -11.21 -2.51 -3.57
N VAL A 188 -11.82 -2.97 -2.48
CA VAL A 188 -13.06 -3.76 -2.55
C VAL A 188 -14.21 -2.93 -3.12
N ARG A 189 -14.38 -1.68 -2.68
CA ARG A 189 -15.42 -0.78 -3.21
C ARG A 189 -15.22 -0.46 -4.68
N HIS A 190 -13.97 -0.22 -5.07
CA HIS A 190 -13.61 0.05 -6.46
C HIS A 190 -13.99 -1.13 -7.37
N GLU A 191 -13.59 -2.34 -7.00
CA GLU A 191 -13.90 -3.56 -7.77
C GLU A 191 -15.40 -3.89 -7.78
N ALA A 192 -16.07 -3.71 -6.65
CA ALA A 192 -17.53 -3.92 -6.56
C ALA A 192 -18.28 -2.97 -7.51
N ARG A 193 -17.87 -1.70 -7.57
CA ARG A 193 -18.45 -0.71 -8.49
C ARG A 193 -18.22 -1.09 -9.95
N LEU A 194 -16.99 -1.46 -10.33
CA LEU A 194 -16.67 -1.89 -11.69
C LEU A 194 -17.47 -3.12 -12.14
N GLN A 195 -17.82 -4.00 -11.20
CA GLN A 195 -18.55 -5.25 -11.48
C GLN A 195 -20.07 -5.11 -11.27
N GLY A 196 -20.56 -3.95 -10.85
CA GLY A 196 -21.98 -3.73 -10.55
C GLY A 196 -22.49 -4.52 -9.34
N VAL A 197 -21.60 -4.91 -8.40
CA VAL A 197 -21.92 -5.71 -7.22
C VAL A 197 -22.21 -4.79 -6.04
N ALA A 198 -23.41 -4.89 -5.48
CA ALA A 198 -23.79 -4.14 -4.29
C ALA A 198 -23.31 -4.86 -3.02
N LEU A 199 -22.49 -4.16 -2.23
CA LEU A 199 -21.89 -4.65 -0.98
C LEU A 199 -22.32 -3.82 0.23
N ASN A 200 -22.39 -4.47 1.39
CA ASN A 200 -22.52 -3.82 2.70
C ASN A 200 -21.19 -4.00 3.47
N ALA A 201 -20.61 -2.90 3.91
CA ALA A 201 -19.51 -2.97 4.87
C ALA A 201 -20.05 -3.39 6.25
N LEU A 202 -19.34 -4.28 6.94
CA LEU A 202 -19.65 -4.66 8.31
C LEU A 202 -19.30 -3.52 9.31
N PRO A 203 -19.88 -3.50 10.52
CA PRO A 203 -19.77 -2.36 11.44
C PRO A 203 -18.41 -2.24 12.15
N PHE A 204 -17.38 -2.95 11.70
CA PHE A 204 -16.02 -2.83 12.27
C PHE A 204 -14.95 -2.91 11.19
N LEU A 205 -13.80 -2.31 11.49
CA LEU A 205 -12.60 -2.43 10.67
C LEU A 205 -11.67 -3.50 11.25
N ALA A 206 -11.16 -4.36 10.39
CA ALA A 206 -10.12 -5.34 10.73
C ALA A 206 -8.80 -4.66 11.09
N LEU A 207 -8.51 -3.58 10.36
CA LEU A 207 -7.31 -2.76 10.51
C LEU A 207 -7.60 -1.34 10.05
N ARG A 208 -7.06 -0.36 10.76
CA ARG A 208 -6.77 0.98 10.26
C ARG A 208 -5.35 1.30 10.68
N ALA A 209 -4.48 1.52 9.72
CA ALA A 209 -3.07 1.72 9.99
C ALA A 209 -2.43 2.65 8.96
N PRO A 210 -1.41 3.42 9.36
CA PRO A 210 -0.58 4.14 8.42
C PRO A 210 0.19 3.16 7.52
N VAL A 211 0.40 3.54 6.26
CA VAL A 211 1.30 2.85 5.35
C VAL A 211 2.42 3.77 4.88
N HIS A 212 3.53 3.14 4.57
CA HIS A 212 4.82 3.77 4.38
C HIS A 212 5.41 3.42 3.01
N LEU A 213 6.30 4.27 2.52
CA LEU A 213 7.27 3.87 1.51
C LEU A 213 8.31 2.97 2.20
N MET A 214 8.48 1.76 1.71
CA MET A 214 9.48 0.82 2.24
C MET A 214 10.70 0.83 1.33
N LEU A 215 11.83 1.29 1.87
CA LEU A 215 13.11 1.43 1.17
C LEU A 215 14.03 0.28 1.53
N ASN A 216 14.66 -0.34 0.53
CA ASN A 216 15.64 -1.39 0.76
C ASN A 216 16.86 -0.85 1.52
N ALA A 217 17.16 -1.41 2.69
CA ALA A 217 18.23 -0.92 3.55
C ALA A 217 19.64 -1.09 2.95
N ARG A 218 19.82 -1.98 1.97
CA ARG A 218 21.10 -2.27 1.32
C ARG A 218 21.37 -1.39 0.11
N THR A 219 20.33 -0.94 -0.60
CA THR A 219 20.45 -0.23 -1.87
C THR A 219 20.07 1.24 -1.78
N THR A 220 19.46 1.67 -0.66
CA THR A 220 19.10 3.06 -0.41
C THR A 220 19.81 3.60 0.83
N SER A 221 20.00 4.92 0.91
CA SER A 221 20.67 5.57 2.02
C SER A 221 19.70 6.18 3.05
N ALA A 222 20.19 6.48 4.25
CA ALA A 222 19.45 7.27 5.22
C ALA A 222 19.16 8.71 4.72
N ALA A 223 20.03 9.25 3.88
CA ALA A 223 19.84 10.55 3.26
C ALA A 223 18.69 10.54 2.24
N ASP A 224 18.51 9.45 1.48
CA ASP A 224 17.38 9.29 0.58
C ASP A 224 16.07 9.23 1.35
N LEU A 225 16.02 8.46 2.43
CA LEU A 225 14.88 8.41 3.33
C LEU A 225 14.55 9.79 3.91
N ALA A 226 15.55 10.53 4.39
CA ALA A 226 15.35 11.86 4.94
C ALA A 226 14.77 12.84 3.90
N ARG A 227 15.21 12.76 2.63
CA ARG A 227 14.67 13.56 1.52
C ARG A 227 13.20 13.25 1.26
N LEU A 228 12.83 11.96 1.22
CA LEU A 228 11.45 11.56 1.03
C LEU A 228 10.56 11.99 2.20
N ASN A 229 11.02 11.84 3.44
CA ASN A 229 10.29 12.29 4.64
C ASN A 229 10.06 13.80 4.63
N ALA A 230 11.09 14.59 4.30
CA ALA A 230 10.95 16.04 4.17
C ALA A 230 9.94 16.42 3.08
N ALA A 231 9.94 15.70 1.95
CA ALA A 231 8.99 15.91 0.85
C ALA A 231 7.56 15.58 1.28
N ILE A 232 7.32 14.44 1.97
CA ILE A 232 6.01 14.05 2.49
C ILE A 232 5.51 15.13 3.45
N THR A 233 6.32 15.53 4.44
CA THR A 233 5.95 16.57 5.42
C THR A 233 5.56 17.88 4.73
N HIS A 234 6.37 18.34 3.79
CA HIS A 234 6.10 19.58 3.04
C HIS A 234 4.79 19.51 2.25
N LEU A 235 4.56 18.41 1.53
CA LEU A 235 3.35 18.24 0.72
C LEU A 235 2.09 18.06 1.57
N GLU A 236 2.18 17.40 2.75
CA GLU A 236 1.07 17.33 3.70
C GLU A 236 0.70 18.71 4.25
N GLN A 237 1.68 19.49 4.70
CA GLN A 237 1.44 20.84 5.21
C GLN A 237 0.79 21.77 4.18
N ARG A 238 1.02 21.53 2.90
CA ARG A 238 0.40 22.27 1.80
C ARG A 238 -0.91 21.68 1.32
N GLY A 239 -1.39 20.60 1.89
CA GLY A 239 -2.62 19.92 1.50
C GLY A 239 -2.56 19.19 0.16
N VAL A 240 -1.38 19.08 -0.47
CA VAL A 240 -1.23 18.45 -1.79
C VAL A 240 -1.54 16.96 -1.73
N LEU A 241 -0.99 16.22 -0.74
CA LEU A 241 -1.26 14.78 -0.61
C LEU A 241 -2.71 14.54 -0.21
N ALA A 242 -3.29 15.39 0.65
CA ALA A 242 -4.71 15.32 1.00
C ALA A 242 -5.61 15.51 -0.24
N ALA A 243 -5.31 16.48 -1.09
CA ALA A 243 -6.09 16.71 -2.33
C ALA A 243 -6.02 15.49 -3.28
N ILE A 244 -4.85 14.85 -3.42
CA ILE A 244 -4.70 13.63 -4.21
C ILE A 244 -5.55 12.50 -3.58
N ARG A 245 -5.46 12.24 -2.27
CA ARG A 245 -6.27 11.20 -1.61
C ARG A 245 -7.76 11.42 -1.81
N ASN A 246 -8.24 12.64 -1.58
CA ASN A 246 -9.66 12.98 -1.72
C ASN A 246 -10.19 12.77 -3.15
N SER A 247 -9.36 12.93 -4.18
CA SER A 247 -9.79 12.69 -5.57
C SER A 247 -10.07 11.22 -5.88
N TYR A 248 -9.58 10.28 -5.07
CA TYR A 248 -9.84 8.85 -5.20
C TYR A 248 -10.92 8.33 -4.24
N GLU A 249 -11.26 9.09 -3.20
CA GLU A 249 -12.32 8.76 -2.23
C GLU A 249 -13.70 9.27 -2.67
N ALA A 250 -13.73 10.19 -3.62
CA ALA A 250 -14.99 10.71 -4.17
C ALA A 250 -15.83 9.58 -4.80
N PRO A 251 -17.17 9.60 -4.63
CA PRO A 251 -18.08 8.54 -5.06
C PRO A 251 -18.11 8.32 -6.56
#